data_9ad548b3263933de8fed818f9f3d90b8
#
_entry.id   9ad548b3263933de8fed818f9f3d90b8
#
_cell.length_a   1.000
_cell.length_b   1.000
_cell.length_c   1.000
_cell.angle_alpha   90.00
_cell.angle_beta   90.00
_cell.angle_gamma   90.00
#
_symmetry.space_group_name_H-M   'P 1'
#
loop_
_entity.id
_entity.type
_entity.pdbx_description
1 polymer ?
#
loop_
_entity_poly.entity_id
_entity_poly.type
_entity_poly.pdbx_seq_one_letter_code
_entity_poly.pdbx_strand_id
1 'polypeptide(L)'
;MKHPALRCALAALLLSGACSTYAQDSYWYTGLGIGYSRVQFFPADFSSGGTFIESKKNFDAGFKGFLGYQINRNWAVEMGYVTVGKFQYKYTLANVNVTQQDDYKVTGWGYSALPTVHLTDNFSFYGRLGVFFSQTRITFYNAGLVAGNNFVGDIGNGTSLLSGFGIQYFFGGENGFRIEYENFGEVGSACTPSVLTCTGRANAKMLSVNAIFKF
;
A
#
# COMPACT_ATOMS: atom_id res chain seq x y z
N MET A 1 27.13 -5.23 -21.28
CA MET A 1 26.33 -5.90 -22.31
C MET A 1 24.97 -6.24 -21.72
N LYS A 2 23.90 -5.61 -22.19
CA LYS A 2 22.53 -5.76 -21.63
C LYS A 2 21.83 -6.87 -22.41
N HIS A 3 21.43 -7.95 -21.75
CA HIS A 3 20.80 -9.11 -22.38
C HIS A 3 19.31 -8.83 -22.70
N PRO A 4 18.96 -8.41 -23.94
CA PRO A 4 17.58 -8.15 -24.33
C PRO A 4 16.74 -9.45 -24.41
N ALA A 5 17.39 -10.59 -24.65
CA ALA A 5 16.71 -11.90 -24.79
C ALA A 5 15.99 -12.37 -23.51
N LEU A 6 16.50 -12.02 -22.31
CA LEU A 6 15.88 -12.44 -21.04
C LEU A 6 14.58 -11.67 -20.77
N ARG A 7 14.47 -10.43 -21.25
CA ARG A 7 13.26 -9.61 -21.09
C ARG A 7 12.12 -10.05 -22.00
N CYS A 8 12.44 -10.51 -23.20
CA CYS A 8 11.45 -11.07 -24.13
C CYS A 8 10.95 -12.45 -23.68
N ALA A 9 11.80 -13.27 -23.06
CA ALA A 9 11.41 -14.59 -22.54
C ALA A 9 10.43 -14.47 -21.34
N LEU A 10 10.62 -13.47 -20.45
CA LEU A 10 9.71 -13.23 -19.33
C LEU A 10 8.34 -12.72 -19.79
N ALA A 11 8.30 -11.87 -20.82
CA ALA A 11 7.06 -11.39 -21.43
C ALA A 11 6.30 -12.51 -22.16
N ALA A 12 7.01 -13.41 -22.83
CA ALA A 12 6.41 -14.56 -23.53
C ALA A 12 5.81 -15.61 -22.56
N LEU A 13 6.43 -15.82 -21.39
CA LEU A 13 5.89 -16.72 -20.37
C LEU A 13 4.59 -16.17 -19.74
N LEU A 14 4.41 -14.87 -19.67
CA LEU A 14 3.19 -14.24 -19.16
C LEU A 14 2.03 -14.27 -20.16
N LEU A 15 2.31 -14.34 -21.47
CA LEU A 15 1.30 -14.40 -22.54
C LEU A 15 0.85 -15.82 -22.88
N SER A 16 1.66 -16.84 -22.64
CA SER A 16 1.31 -18.22 -22.97
C SER A 16 0.28 -18.88 -22.05
N GLY A 17 -0.01 -18.28 -20.90
CA GLY A 17 -1.09 -18.70 -19.99
C GLY A 17 -2.51 -18.28 -20.41
N ALA A 18 -2.67 -17.47 -21.46
CA ALA A 18 -3.94 -16.83 -21.81
C ALA A 18 -4.85 -17.63 -22.78
N CYS A 19 -4.42 -18.80 -23.27
CA CYS A 19 -5.15 -19.54 -24.30
C CYS A 19 -5.67 -20.92 -23.85
N SER A 20 -6.14 -21.05 -22.61
CA SER A 20 -6.92 -22.22 -22.22
C SER A 20 -8.39 -21.83 -22.18
N THR A 21 -9.10 -22.06 -23.30
CA THR A 21 -10.56 -21.98 -23.37
C THR A 21 -11.19 -23.14 -22.59
N TYR A 22 -11.20 -23.02 -21.28
CA TYR A 22 -12.12 -23.78 -20.44
C TYR A 22 -13.29 -22.85 -20.12
N ALA A 23 -14.52 -23.36 -20.27
CA ALA A 23 -15.71 -22.70 -19.77
C ALA A 23 -15.49 -22.41 -18.27
N GLN A 24 -15.26 -21.17 -17.96
CA GLN A 24 -14.76 -20.79 -16.64
C GLN A 24 -15.79 -19.91 -15.98
N ASP A 25 -16.11 -20.25 -14.77
CA ASP A 25 -16.94 -19.47 -13.89
C ASP A 25 -16.25 -18.15 -13.55
N SER A 26 -16.47 -17.16 -14.42
CA SER A 26 -16.13 -15.79 -14.09
C SER A 26 -17.13 -15.27 -13.05
N TYR A 27 -16.65 -14.64 -12.00
CA TYR A 27 -17.51 -14.12 -10.94
C TYR A 27 -16.96 -12.84 -10.35
N TRP A 28 -17.86 -12.05 -9.81
CA TRP A 28 -17.51 -10.91 -8.99
C TRP A 28 -17.30 -11.34 -7.54
N TYR A 29 -16.45 -10.65 -6.85
CA TYR A 29 -16.27 -10.81 -5.41
C TYR A 29 -15.91 -9.48 -4.78
N THR A 30 -16.24 -9.34 -3.50
CA THR A 30 -15.85 -8.20 -2.69
C THR A 30 -15.18 -8.68 -1.42
N GLY A 31 -14.45 -7.78 -0.76
CA GLY A 31 -13.86 -8.10 0.52
C GLY A 31 -13.57 -6.89 1.35
N LEU A 32 -13.51 -7.16 2.67
CA LEU A 32 -13.13 -6.20 3.69
C LEU A 32 -12.03 -6.80 4.54
N GLY A 33 -11.07 -5.99 4.93
CA GLY A 33 -9.94 -6.48 5.71
C GLY A 33 -9.37 -5.45 6.68
N ILE A 34 -8.69 -6.01 7.65
CA ILE A 34 -7.88 -5.27 8.61
C ILE A 34 -6.44 -5.77 8.51
N GLY A 35 -5.49 -4.89 8.75
CA GLY A 35 -4.09 -5.24 8.65
C GLY A 35 -3.21 -4.51 9.63
N TYR A 36 -2.02 -5.02 9.77
CA TYR A 36 -0.93 -4.39 10.48
C TYR A 36 0.01 -3.78 9.44
N SER A 37 0.09 -2.47 9.44
CA SER A 37 0.88 -1.71 8.47
C SER A 37 2.16 -1.17 9.07
N ARG A 38 3.16 -1.04 8.23
CA ARG A 38 4.46 -0.47 8.54
C ARG A 38 4.86 0.54 7.48
N VAL A 39 5.35 1.69 7.94
CA VAL A 39 5.92 2.72 7.08
C VAL A 39 7.39 2.91 7.41
N GLN A 40 8.21 2.98 6.37
CA GLN A 40 9.63 3.28 6.47
C GLN A 40 9.91 4.63 5.81
N PHE A 41 10.14 5.64 6.62
CA PHE A 41 10.45 7.01 6.16
C PHE A 41 11.84 7.10 5.54
N PHE A 42 11.99 7.92 4.51
CA PHE A 42 13.28 8.28 3.91
C PHE A 42 13.90 9.43 4.73
N PRO A 43 15.00 9.21 5.46
CA PRO A 43 15.55 10.23 6.36
C PRO A 43 15.93 11.54 5.67
N ALA A 44 16.37 11.47 4.41
CA ALA A 44 16.78 12.63 3.64
C ALA A 44 15.67 13.67 3.41
N ASP A 45 14.41 13.22 3.39
CA ASP A 45 13.26 14.12 3.18
C ASP A 45 12.79 14.77 4.49
N PHE A 46 13.25 14.26 5.65
CA PHE A 46 12.83 14.72 6.99
C PHE A 46 13.97 15.36 7.80
N SER A 47 15.18 15.41 7.27
CA SER A 47 16.36 15.96 7.93
C SER A 47 16.85 17.24 7.24
N SER A 48 16.14 18.34 7.36
CA SER A 48 16.64 19.65 6.95
C SER A 48 17.06 20.47 8.17
N GLY A 49 18.34 20.88 8.21
CA GLY A 49 18.79 21.97 9.10
C GLY A 49 18.89 21.65 10.59
N GLY A 50 19.50 20.51 10.98
CA GLY A 50 19.82 20.28 12.40
C GLY A 50 18.69 19.73 13.26
N THR A 51 17.75 19.02 12.66
CA THR A 51 16.69 18.31 13.37
C THR A 51 17.13 16.90 13.78
N PHE A 52 16.90 16.55 15.04
CA PHE A 52 17.14 15.19 15.56
C PHE A 52 15.79 14.46 15.71
N ILE A 53 15.67 13.27 15.11
CA ILE A 53 14.48 12.44 15.28
C ILE A 53 14.58 11.69 16.60
N GLU A 54 13.70 11.99 17.56
CA GLU A 54 13.71 11.37 18.88
C GLU A 54 12.95 10.04 18.93
N SER A 55 11.80 9.95 18.25
CA SER A 55 11.00 8.72 18.22
C SER A 55 10.14 8.60 16.96
N LYS A 56 9.89 7.35 16.55
CA LYS A 56 9.05 7.02 15.40
C LYS A 56 8.04 5.95 15.78
N LYS A 57 6.76 6.20 15.58
CA LYS A 57 5.73 5.17 15.55
C LYS A 57 5.53 4.74 14.10
N ASN A 58 6.21 3.69 13.69
CA ASN A 58 6.24 3.21 12.30
C ASN A 58 5.16 2.17 11.99
N PHE A 59 4.33 1.80 12.96
CA PHE A 59 3.34 0.75 12.84
C PHE A 59 1.97 1.28 13.21
N ASP A 60 0.95 0.84 12.48
CA ASP A 60 -0.44 1.16 12.80
C ASP A 60 -1.39 0.13 12.21
N ALA A 61 -2.67 0.19 12.61
CA ALA A 61 -3.73 -0.60 12.01
C ALA A 61 -4.13 0.00 10.65
N GLY A 62 -4.23 -0.86 9.65
CA GLY A 62 -4.74 -0.53 8.33
C GLY A 62 -6.10 -1.16 8.07
N PHE A 63 -6.88 -0.56 7.19
CA PHE A 63 -8.17 -1.06 6.72
C PHE A 63 -8.19 -1.06 5.20
N LYS A 64 -8.83 -2.06 4.61
CA LYS A 64 -9.05 -2.10 3.17
C LYS A 64 -10.42 -2.66 2.82
N GLY A 65 -10.97 -2.15 1.72
CA GLY A 65 -12.12 -2.69 1.05
C GLY A 65 -11.82 -2.82 -0.43
N PHE A 66 -12.24 -3.89 -1.07
CA PHE A 66 -11.95 -4.15 -2.47
C PHE A 66 -13.10 -4.83 -3.20
N LEU A 67 -13.16 -4.58 -4.49
CA LEU A 67 -14.00 -5.26 -5.47
C LEU A 67 -13.10 -5.94 -6.48
N GLY A 68 -13.35 -7.20 -6.77
CA GLY A 68 -12.59 -7.99 -7.70
C GLY A 68 -13.48 -8.71 -8.72
N TYR A 69 -12.89 -9.00 -9.86
CA TYR A 69 -13.48 -9.82 -10.89
C TYR A 69 -12.52 -10.95 -11.28
N GLN A 70 -12.96 -12.18 -11.05
CA GLN A 70 -12.25 -13.37 -11.52
C GLN A 70 -12.51 -13.53 -13.01
N ILE A 71 -11.47 -13.37 -13.82
CA ILE A 71 -11.57 -13.48 -15.29
C ILE A 71 -11.58 -14.95 -15.71
N ASN A 72 -10.73 -15.74 -15.08
CA ASN A 72 -10.62 -17.18 -15.29
C ASN A 72 -9.94 -17.83 -14.07
N ARG A 73 -9.76 -19.14 -14.09
CA ARG A 73 -9.19 -19.89 -12.95
C ARG A 73 -7.86 -19.31 -12.42
N ASN A 74 -7.07 -18.68 -13.27
CA ASN A 74 -5.70 -18.26 -12.93
C ASN A 74 -5.51 -16.74 -12.82
N TRP A 75 -6.52 -15.93 -13.22
CA TRP A 75 -6.38 -14.48 -13.27
C TRP A 75 -7.59 -13.77 -12.70
N ALA A 76 -7.34 -12.82 -11.82
CA ALA A 76 -8.34 -11.87 -11.36
C ALA A 76 -7.80 -10.43 -11.48
N VAL A 77 -8.72 -9.47 -11.48
CA VAL A 77 -8.40 -8.05 -11.34
C VAL A 77 -9.13 -7.50 -10.13
N GLU A 78 -8.48 -6.61 -9.42
CA GLU A 78 -9.04 -5.97 -8.23
C GLU A 78 -8.86 -4.46 -8.26
N MET A 79 -9.85 -3.75 -7.74
CA MET A 79 -9.80 -2.36 -7.36
C MET A 79 -10.12 -2.27 -5.86
N GLY A 80 -9.31 -1.55 -5.09
CA GLY A 80 -9.52 -1.43 -3.65
C GLY A 80 -9.12 -0.08 -3.10
N TYR A 81 -9.81 0.33 -2.05
CA TYR A 81 -9.44 1.48 -1.24
C TYR A 81 -8.76 1.01 0.04
N VAL A 82 -7.63 1.63 0.36
CA VAL A 82 -6.80 1.26 1.50
C VAL A 82 -6.53 2.49 2.35
N THR A 83 -6.70 2.32 3.66
CA THR A 83 -6.13 3.21 4.66
C THR A 83 -4.97 2.47 5.31
N VAL A 84 -3.75 2.88 5.00
CA VAL A 84 -2.53 2.22 5.50
C VAL A 84 -2.35 2.47 6.99
N GLY A 85 -2.84 3.61 7.49
CA GLY A 85 -2.80 3.96 8.90
C GLY A 85 -2.28 5.37 9.16
N LYS A 86 -2.06 5.67 10.44
CA LYS A 86 -1.59 6.94 10.95
C LYS A 86 -0.28 6.74 11.71
N PHE A 87 0.78 7.31 11.18
CA PHE A 87 2.13 7.17 11.71
C PHE A 87 2.54 8.48 12.38
N GLN A 88 3.43 8.39 13.37
CA GLN A 88 3.87 9.55 14.11
C GLN A 88 5.40 9.60 14.12
N TYR A 89 5.94 10.79 13.96
CA TYR A 89 7.33 11.04 14.26
C TYR A 89 7.47 12.31 15.10
N LYS A 90 8.42 12.25 16.04
CA LYS A 90 8.78 13.36 16.90
C LYS A 90 10.20 13.79 16.58
N TYR A 91 10.41 15.08 16.48
CA TYR A 91 11.72 15.66 16.25
C TYR A 91 11.92 16.91 17.11
N THR A 92 13.16 17.15 17.49
CA THR A 92 13.53 18.34 18.24
C THR A 92 14.33 19.27 17.33
N LEU A 93 13.90 20.53 17.28
CA LEU A 93 14.61 21.60 16.58
C LEU A 93 15.77 22.06 17.48
N ALA A 94 17.02 21.79 17.06
CA ALA A 94 18.22 22.09 17.85
C ALA A 94 18.36 23.56 18.24
N ASN A 95 17.86 24.49 17.42
CA ASN A 95 18.01 25.93 17.63
C ASN A 95 17.06 26.50 18.68
N VAL A 96 15.95 25.84 18.99
CA VAL A 96 14.92 26.35 19.92
C VAL A 96 14.53 25.33 20.99
N ASN A 97 15.14 24.16 21.00
CA ASN A 97 14.87 23.05 21.93
C ASN A 97 13.38 22.76 22.13
N VAL A 98 12.63 22.83 21.01
CA VAL A 98 11.20 22.53 20.97
C VAL A 98 10.98 21.19 20.29
N THR A 99 10.31 20.27 20.99
CA THR A 99 9.91 18.98 20.42
C THR A 99 8.59 19.14 19.66
N GLN A 100 8.61 18.79 18.38
CA GLN A 100 7.42 18.81 17.52
C GLN A 100 6.99 17.38 17.20
N GLN A 101 5.69 17.15 17.13
CA GLN A 101 5.11 15.87 16.75
C GLN A 101 4.26 16.06 15.50
N ASP A 102 4.47 15.21 14.51
CA ASP A 102 3.69 15.22 13.27
C ASP A 102 3.04 13.87 13.03
N ASP A 103 1.80 13.93 12.55
CA ASP A 103 1.01 12.77 12.15
C ASP A 103 1.02 12.65 10.63
N TYR A 104 1.38 11.45 10.16
CA TYR A 104 1.48 11.09 8.76
C TYR A 104 0.42 10.03 8.44
N LYS A 105 -0.63 10.40 7.69
CA LYS A 105 -1.71 9.50 7.29
C LYS A 105 -1.61 9.17 5.81
N VAL A 106 -1.70 7.87 5.47
CA VAL A 106 -1.67 7.38 4.09
C VAL A 106 -2.97 6.67 3.76
N THR A 107 -3.58 7.10 2.67
CA THR A 107 -4.76 6.45 2.08
C THR A 107 -4.59 6.36 0.57
N GLY A 108 -5.34 5.50 -0.10
CA GLY A 108 -5.25 5.46 -1.57
C GLY A 108 -6.10 4.39 -2.22
N TRP A 109 -6.08 4.41 -3.56
CA TRP A 109 -6.72 3.43 -4.43
C TRP A 109 -5.67 2.53 -5.06
N GLY A 110 -5.90 1.23 -5.02
CA GLY A 110 -5.07 0.22 -5.68
C GLY A 110 -5.82 -0.44 -6.82
N TYR A 111 -5.15 -0.62 -7.95
CA TYR A 111 -5.63 -1.41 -9.09
C TYR A 111 -4.59 -2.48 -9.36
N SER A 112 -5.00 -3.75 -9.41
CA SER A 112 -4.06 -4.85 -9.50
C SER A 112 -4.60 -6.05 -10.27
N ALA A 113 -3.69 -6.78 -10.91
CA ALA A 113 -3.91 -8.11 -11.43
C ALA A 113 -3.40 -9.14 -10.41
N LEU A 114 -4.13 -10.25 -10.28
CA LEU A 114 -3.86 -11.33 -9.35
C LEU A 114 -3.68 -12.65 -10.12
N PRO A 115 -2.44 -12.98 -10.54
CA PRO A 115 -2.15 -14.35 -10.97
C PRO A 115 -2.33 -15.31 -9.79
N THR A 116 -3.12 -16.36 -10.00
CA THR A 116 -3.54 -17.29 -8.96
C THR A 116 -3.19 -18.73 -9.34
N VAL A 117 -2.66 -19.47 -8.37
CA VAL A 117 -2.38 -20.91 -8.47
C VAL A 117 -3.24 -21.63 -7.45
N HIS A 118 -4.09 -22.54 -7.92
CA HIS A 118 -4.94 -23.36 -7.06
C HIS A 118 -4.17 -24.61 -6.62
N LEU A 119 -4.05 -24.80 -5.32
CA LEU A 119 -3.45 -25.99 -4.73
C LEU A 119 -4.51 -27.06 -4.47
N THR A 120 -5.72 -26.63 -4.14
CA THR A 120 -6.94 -27.43 -4.03
C THR A 120 -8.12 -26.63 -4.56
N ASP A 121 -9.31 -27.23 -4.63
CA ASP A 121 -10.52 -26.52 -5.07
C ASP A 121 -10.87 -25.33 -4.16
N ASN A 122 -10.49 -25.39 -2.88
CA ASN A 122 -10.80 -24.37 -1.89
C ASN A 122 -9.61 -23.49 -1.53
N PHE A 123 -8.38 -23.95 -1.76
CA PHE A 123 -7.17 -23.26 -1.33
C PHE A 123 -6.31 -22.82 -2.51
N SER A 124 -5.97 -21.54 -2.55
CA SER A 124 -5.13 -20.98 -3.59
C SER A 124 -4.10 -20.00 -3.04
N PHE A 125 -3.00 -19.94 -3.76
CA PHE A 125 -1.95 -18.94 -3.61
C PHE A 125 -2.03 -17.96 -4.79
N TYR A 126 -1.82 -16.68 -4.52
CA TYR A 126 -1.82 -15.66 -5.58
C TYR A 126 -0.70 -14.64 -5.38
N GLY A 127 -0.25 -14.08 -6.49
CA GLY A 127 0.54 -12.86 -6.52
C GLY A 127 -0.35 -11.65 -6.74
N ARG A 128 0.15 -10.46 -6.46
CA ARG A 128 -0.48 -9.18 -6.74
C ARG A 128 0.52 -8.28 -7.43
N LEU A 129 0.11 -7.69 -8.55
CA LEU A 129 0.91 -6.68 -9.25
C LEU A 129 -0.01 -5.58 -9.77
N GLY A 130 0.34 -4.33 -9.50
CA GLY A 130 -0.55 -3.23 -9.87
C GLY A 130 0.03 -1.86 -9.60
N VAL A 131 -0.86 -0.89 -9.50
CA VAL A 131 -0.56 0.53 -9.27
C VAL A 131 -1.33 1.00 -8.04
N PHE A 132 -0.68 1.78 -7.20
CA PHE A 132 -1.28 2.42 -6.04
C PHE A 132 -1.24 3.94 -6.19
N PHE A 133 -2.41 4.57 -6.15
CA PHE A 133 -2.59 6.02 -6.14
C PHE A 133 -2.78 6.46 -4.70
N SER A 134 -1.71 6.97 -4.11
CA SER A 134 -1.69 7.37 -2.71
C SER A 134 -2.03 8.84 -2.52
N GLN A 135 -2.73 9.13 -1.43
CA GLN A 135 -2.86 10.45 -0.86
C GLN A 135 -2.28 10.42 0.56
N THR A 136 -1.30 11.26 0.78
CA THR A 136 -0.62 11.42 2.06
C THR A 136 -0.98 12.75 2.66
N ARG A 137 -1.35 12.77 3.94
CA ARG A 137 -1.67 13.99 4.69
C ARG A 137 -0.78 14.09 5.92
N ILE A 138 -0.13 15.22 6.08
CA ILE A 138 0.61 15.57 7.31
C ILE A 138 -0.25 16.50 8.16
N THR A 139 -0.23 16.28 9.46
CA THR A 139 -0.81 17.19 10.44
C THR A 139 0.26 17.58 11.45
N PHE A 140 0.57 18.86 11.53
CA PHE A 140 1.55 19.40 12.46
C PHE A 140 0.88 19.74 13.80
N TYR A 141 1.48 19.28 14.90
CA TYR A 141 1.06 19.64 16.25
C TYR A 141 2.09 20.59 16.83
N ASN A 142 1.76 21.87 16.92
CA ASN A 142 2.62 22.86 17.54
C ASN A 142 2.63 22.70 19.07
N ALA A 143 3.66 22.04 19.59
CA ALA A 143 3.92 22.00 21.02
C ALA A 143 4.78 23.23 21.42
N GLY A 144 4.17 24.37 21.58
CA GLY A 144 4.86 25.43 22.33
C GLY A 144 4.90 26.85 21.81
N LEU A 145 4.51 27.20 20.60
CA LEU A 145 4.55 28.58 20.10
C LEU A 145 3.18 29.26 20.00
N VAL A 146 2.09 28.53 19.84
CA VAL A 146 0.72 29.08 19.96
C VAL A 146 -0.18 27.95 20.47
N ALA A 147 -0.77 28.09 21.62
CA ALA A 147 -1.70 27.12 22.19
C ALA A 147 -2.91 26.96 21.30
N GLY A 148 -3.15 25.74 20.81
CA GLY A 148 -4.45 25.29 20.33
C GLY A 148 -4.68 25.16 18.82
N ASN A 149 -3.73 25.41 17.94
CA ASN A 149 -3.96 25.27 16.50
C ASN A 149 -3.20 24.07 15.90
N ASN A 150 -3.94 23.01 15.59
CA ASN A 150 -3.46 21.96 14.70
C ASN A 150 -3.52 22.49 13.27
N PHE A 151 -2.40 22.63 12.60
CA PHE A 151 -2.39 22.97 11.18
C PHE A 151 -2.40 21.68 10.36
N VAL A 152 -3.37 21.58 9.45
CA VAL A 152 -3.28 20.59 8.37
C VAL A 152 -2.13 21.07 7.49
N GLY A 153 -1.04 20.30 7.50
CA GLY A 153 0.05 20.50 6.57
C GLY A 153 -0.33 20.07 5.17
N ASP A 154 0.67 19.79 4.36
CA ASP A 154 0.47 19.44 2.97
C ASP A 154 -0.27 18.14 2.72
N ILE A 155 -0.91 18.09 1.55
CA ILE A 155 -1.46 16.89 0.95
C ILE A 155 -0.56 16.52 -0.22
N GLY A 156 0.15 15.38 -0.11
CA GLY A 156 0.93 14.81 -1.19
C GLY A 156 0.16 13.71 -1.91
N ASN A 157 0.12 13.77 -3.22
CA ASN A 157 -0.37 12.67 -4.04
C ASN A 157 0.82 11.95 -4.68
N GLY A 158 0.74 10.62 -4.75
CA GLY A 158 1.79 9.79 -5.35
C GLY A 158 1.20 8.63 -6.13
N THR A 159 1.98 8.14 -7.08
CA THR A 159 1.68 6.91 -7.81
C THR A 159 2.87 5.98 -7.68
N SER A 160 2.62 4.76 -7.24
CA SER A 160 3.66 3.77 -6.96
C SER A 160 3.28 2.38 -7.43
N LEU A 161 4.27 1.49 -7.53
CA LEU A 161 4.06 0.09 -7.84
C LEU A 161 3.45 -0.61 -6.61
N LEU A 162 2.29 -1.26 -6.82
CA LEU A 162 1.66 -2.16 -5.86
C LEU A 162 2.11 -3.58 -6.16
N SER A 163 2.72 -4.23 -5.19
CA SER A 163 3.11 -5.64 -5.30
C SER A 163 2.78 -6.39 -4.02
N GLY A 164 2.54 -7.69 -4.13
CA GLY A 164 2.21 -8.49 -2.97
C GLY A 164 2.00 -9.95 -3.30
N PHE A 165 1.66 -10.69 -2.29
CA PHE A 165 1.25 -12.10 -2.40
C PHE A 165 0.35 -12.46 -1.24
N GLY A 166 -0.42 -13.53 -1.43
CA GLY A 166 -1.33 -14.00 -0.39
C GLY A 166 -1.82 -15.40 -0.63
N ILE A 167 -2.52 -15.88 0.36
CA ILE A 167 -3.24 -17.13 0.33
C ILE A 167 -4.72 -16.85 0.56
N GLN A 168 -5.56 -17.60 -0.08
CA GLN A 168 -7.00 -17.54 0.10
C GLN A 168 -7.61 -18.91 0.25
N TYR A 169 -8.64 -18.98 1.09
CA TYR A 169 -9.40 -20.18 1.32
C TYR A 169 -10.89 -19.87 1.24
N PHE A 170 -11.64 -20.65 0.45
CA PHE A 170 -13.08 -20.54 0.32
C PHE A 170 -13.76 -21.71 1.03
N PHE A 171 -14.76 -21.43 1.84
CA PHE A 171 -15.60 -22.41 2.48
C PHE A 171 -17.02 -22.28 1.93
N GLY A 172 -17.60 -23.42 1.51
CA GLY A 172 -18.93 -23.43 0.90
C GLY A 172 -19.04 -22.76 -0.47
N GLY A 173 -17.91 -22.45 -1.12
CA GLY A 173 -17.88 -21.90 -2.48
C GLY A 173 -18.05 -20.38 -2.59
N GLU A 174 -18.78 -19.72 -1.71
CA GLU A 174 -19.14 -18.29 -1.80
C GLU A 174 -18.34 -17.40 -0.85
N ASN A 175 -18.06 -17.89 0.36
CA ASN A 175 -17.40 -17.15 1.40
C ASN A 175 -15.96 -17.63 1.59
N GLY A 176 -15.06 -16.73 1.91
CA GLY A 176 -13.67 -17.08 2.15
C GLY A 176 -12.95 -16.08 3.03
N PHE A 177 -11.74 -16.43 3.34
CA PHE A 177 -10.78 -15.52 3.96
C PHE A 177 -9.48 -15.50 3.18
N ARG A 178 -8.75 -14.41 3.33
CA ARG A 178 -7.50 -14.15 2.65
C ARG A 178 -6.51 -13.56 3.63
N ILE A 179 -5.28 -14.07 3.61
CA ILE A 179 -4.15 -13.46 4.28
C ILE A 179 -3.20 -12.98 3.20
N GLU A 180 -2.82 -11.70 3.24
CA GLU A 180 -1.94 -11.15 2.22
C GLU A 180 -0.93 -10.17 2.79
N TYR A 181 0.22 -10.15 2.15
CA TYR A 181 1.27 -9.16 2.35
C TYR A 181 1.37 -8.27 1.12
N GLU A 182 1.25 -6.96 1.33
CA GLU A 182 1.26 -5.95 0.28
C GLU A 182 2.38 -4.92 0.52
N ASN A 183 3.05 -4.56 -0.55
CA ASN A 183 3.97 -3.45 -0.62
C ASN A 183 3.36 -2.39 -1.54
N PHE A 184 2.97 -1.27 -0.97
CA PHE A 184 2.38 -0.13 -1.68
C PHE A 184 3.42 0.77 -2.34
N GLY A 185 4.70 0.42 -2.24
CA GLY A 185 5.80 1.19 -2.79
C GLY A 185 6.03 2.51 -2.05
N GLU A 186 6.55 3.47 -2.78
CA GLU A 186 6.87 4.80 -2.27
C GLU A 186 5.63 5.68 -2.28
N VAL A 187 5.26 6.23 -1.11
CA VAL A 187 4.11 7.11 -0.91
C VAL A 187 4.59 8.48 -0.41
N GLY A 188 3.80 9.53 -0.70
CA GLY A 188 4.15 10.90 -0.38
C GLY A 188 4.91 11.61 -1.49
N SER A 189 5.33 12.85 -1.23
CA SER A 189 6.06 13.70 -2.17
C SER A 189 7.44 14.05 -1.64
N ALA A 190 8.45 14.03 -2.52
CA ALA A 190 9.82 14.38 -2.18
C ALA A 190 9.92 15.85 -1.71
N CYS A 191 10.67 16.07 -0.64
CA CYS A 191 11.01 17.41 -0.17
C CYS A 191 12.31 17.88 -0.84
N THR A 192 12.19 18.87 -1.71
CA THR A 192 13.35 19.52 -2.32
C THR A 192 13.38 21.00 -1.89
N PRO A 193 14.55 21.65 -1.82
CA PRO A 193 14.66 23.05 -1.39
C PRO A 193 13.81 24.05 -2.18
N SER A 194 13.40 23.67 -3.38
CA SER A 194 12.56 24.50 -4.27
C SER A 194 11.06 24.25 -4.11
N VAL A 195 10.65 23.23 -3.32
CA VAL A 195 9.24 22.87 -3.11
C VAL A 195 8.89 23.17 -1.66
N LEU A 196 8.15 24.25 -1.43
CA LEU A 196 7.71 24.70 -0.11
C LEU A 196 6.64 23.77 0.51
N THR A 197 6.02 22.91 -0.32
CA THR A 197 4.91 22.04 0.06
C THR A 197 5.27 20.60 -0.25
N CYS A 198 5.69 19.84 0.77
CA CYS A 198 6.05 18.44 0.61
C CYS A 198 5.62 17.60 1.82
N THR A 199 5.31 16.35 1.61
CA THR A 199 4.92 15.43 2.68
C THR A 199 6.04 14.50 3.14
N GLY A 200 7.19 14.53 2.44
CA GLY A 200 8.22 13.51 2.61
C GLY A 200 7.80 12.16 2.02
N ARG A 201 8.78 11.35 1.68
CA ARG A 201 8.55 10.03 1.11
C ARG A 201 8.70 8.93 2.16
N ALA A 202 7.88 7.90 1.98
CA ALA A 202 7.97 6.71 2.81
C ALA A 202 7.61 5.46 2.01
N ASN A 203 8.17 4.31 2.36
CA ASN A 203 7.76 3.01 1.80
C ASN A 203 6.71 2.39 2.73
N ALA A 204 5.54 2.06 2.18
CA ALA A 204 4.40 1.55 2.93
C ALA A 204 4.15 0.06 2.64
N LYS A 205 3.94 -0.73 3.69
CA LYS A 205 3.68 -2.17 3.62
C LYS A 205 2.58 -2.56 4.60
N MET A 206 1.82 -3.62 4.28
CA MET A 206 0.76 -4.12 5.15
C MET A 206 0.66 -5.64 5.09
N LEU A 207 0.50 -6.26 6.24
CA LEU A 207 0.03 -7.64 6.39
C LEU A 207 -1.42 -7.58 6.83
N SER A 208 -2.33 -8.17 6.06
CA SER A 208 -3.78 -8.09 6.32
C SER A 208 -4.48 -9.44 6.29
N VAL A 209 -5.60 -9.49 7.02
CA VAL A 209 -6.58 -10.57 6.95
C VAL A 209 -7.87 -9.98 6.42
N ASN A 210 -8.46 -10.64 5.43
CA ASN A 210 -9.63 -10.14 4.72
C ASN A 210 -10.71 -11.22 4.64
N ALA A 211 -11.96 -10.84 4.84
CA ALA A 211 -13.12 -11.63 4.47
C ALA A 211 -13.45 -11.37 2.99
N ILE A 212 -13.81 -12.44 2.27
CA ILE A 212 -14.15 -12.39 0.83
C ILE A 212 -15.53 -12.99 0.64
N PHE A 213 -16.32 -12.38 -0.25
CA PHE A 213 -17.67 -12.79 -0.59
C PHE A 213 -17.81 -12.79 -2.12
N LYS A 214 -18.12 -13.94 -2.70
CA LYS A 214 -18.46 -14.09 -4.13
C LYS A 214 -19.93 -13.82 -4.36
N PHE A 215 -20.26 -13.33 -5.56
CA PHE A 215 -21.64 -13.10 -6.01
C PHE A 215 -21.72 -13.09 -7.55
#